data_5917d13899d92d8708986949c8806fde
#
_entry.id   5917d13899d92d8708986949c8806fde
#
_cell.length_a   1.000
_cell.length_b   1.000
_cell.length_c   1.000
_cell.angle_alpha   90.00
_cell.angle_beta   90.00
_cell.angle_gamma   90.00
#
_symmetry.space_group_name_H-M   'P 1'
#
loop_
_entity.id
_entity.type
_entity.pdbx_description
1 polymer ?
#
loop_
_entity_poly.entity_id
_entity_poly.type
_entity_poly.pdbx_seq_one_letter_code
_entity_poly.pdbx_strand_id
1 'polypeptide(L)'
;MSATEKKPKRGGVVTWACAPGFPPAVIFPFTPAERMGTRNILEFQALMYRTLYFFGSDGVADVDYANSIGEEPLWSEDGLTVTITVKPWKWSNGETLCADNVLFWVNLMKVKGARYGEYVPGYFPDNLTDYGKLAENQVYFTFDKVYSQRWVLFNQLSTITPLPKAWDRTDQGPANACGDLADVEAVYAYLMAEQGDIVDEGNAHRTRWAGSPIWSIVSGPWQLKSYTLEGVVTFVPNEHYSGPAKPYLDEFRQIPTFSDEEQYAMLQRGDEGEDAVQVGFLPLSFATEPAVSPDKGGPNPLAGYTMYPQTAYCVRYISLNFNNPTVQGKLFAQPYFRQALQSSLDQDSAVRDVYLGYAYRQNGPVPVFPETEFVSPRQREGAWPLPFDPERAKRLLEANGWDTSTTPAVCVNPGTGPGQAGEGIPAGTWASFLLRYVEGRPALTRVMEQLRDDAAKAGIEVRLQEVYGSVLVAEDAPCVPGPQEPCLWEACNWNGGWVFHQPTGEILFSTGAGGNFGHYSDPRADELIEKSVTTDDPAALYEYQDYIAEQVPVIFMPNFPIRLFEVSDRLHGFGPVNPYGMISPENWYYVED
;
A
#
# COMPACT_ATOMS: atom_id res chain seq x y z
N MET A 1 43.73 -12.15 1.29
CA MET A 1 43.75 -11.79 -0.13
C MET A 1 42.59 -10.85 -0.32
N SER A 2 42.82 -9.58 -0.66
CA SER A 2 41.78 -8.61 -0.98
C SER A 2 41.04 -9.15 -2.21
N ALA A 3 39.75 -9.46 -2.07
CA ALA A 3 38.91 -9.72 -3.21
C ALA A 3 38.94 -8.45 -4.06
N THR A 4 39.47 -8.53 -5.28
CA THR A 4 39.36 -7.46 -6.26
C THR A 4 37.87 -7.25 -6.49
N GLU A 5 37.34 -6.09 -6.08
CA GLU A 5 35.97 -5.69 -6.41
C GLU A 5 35.80 -5.77 -7.93
N LYS A 6 34.98 -6.70 -8.39
CA LYS A 6 34.64 -6.81 -9.80
C LYS A 6 33.87 -5.56 -10.23
N LYS A 7 34.18 -4.99 -11.38
CA LYS A 7 33.56 -3.76 -11.87
C LYS A 7 32.17 -4.04 -12.44
N PRO A 8 31.21 -3.11 -12.22
CA PRO A 8 29.91 -3.18 -12.90
C PRO A 8 30.07 -3.16 -14.43
N LYS A 9 29.40 -4.09 -15.09
CA LYS A 9 29.32 -4.17 -16.55
C LYS A 9 28.08 -3.43 -17.01
N ARG A 10 28.20 -2.61 -18.05
CA ARG A 10 27.04 -2.03 -18.75
C ARG A 10 26.49 -3.03 -19.75
N GLY A 11 25.16 -3.05 -19.86
CA GLY A 11 24.44 -3.91 -20.77
C GLY A 11 23.84 -5.16 -20.10
N GLY A 12 23.14 -5.93 -20.91
CA GLY A 12 22.44 -7.12 -20.47
C GLY A 12 20.95 -6.90 -20.20
N VAL A 13 20.26 -8.01 -20.05
CA VAL A 13 18.82 -8.06 -19.80
C VAL A 13 18.58 -8.74 -18.46
N VAL A 14 17.69 -8.17 -17.66
CA VAL A 14 17.14 -8.85 -16.46
C VAL A 14 15.68 -9.16 -16.71
N THR A 15 15.32 -10.42 -16.58
CA THR A 15 13.95 -10.91 -16.59
C THR A 15 13.49 -11.16 -15.15
N TRP A 16 12.40 -10.53 -14.81
CA TRP A 16 11.72 -10.71 -13.54
C TRP A 16 10.40 -11.46 -13.74
N ALA A 17 10.30 -12.65 -13.17
CA ALA A 17 9.05 -13.38 -13.06
C ALA A 17 8.21 -12.76 -11.93
N CYS A 18 7.15 -12.07 -12.31
CA CYS A 18 6.29 -11.35 -11.38
C CYS A 18 5.35 -12.31 -10.63
N ALA A 19 5.00 -11.98 -9.37
CA ALA A 19 4.03 -12.77 -8.62
C ALA A 19 2.70 -12.90 -9.35
N PRO A 20 2.00 -14.03 -9.17
CA PRO A 20 0.63 -14.16 -9.64
C PRO A 20 -0.25 -13.03 -9.11
N GLY A 21 -0.99 -12.39 -9.99
CA GLY A 21 -1.86 -11.27 -9.64
C GLY A 21 -2.25 -10.43 -10.85
N PHE A 22 -2.86 -9.29 -10.57
CA PHE A 22 -3.32 -8.39 -11.64
C PHE A 22 -2.13 -7.68 -12.29
N PRO A 23 -2.02 -7.71 -13.62
CA PRO A 23 -1.02 -6.91 -14.32
C PRO A 23 -1.32 -5.41 -14.16
N PRO A 24 -0.31 -4.53 -14.35
CA PRO A 24 -0.52 -3.08 -14.31
C PRO A 24 -1.67 -2.65 -15.23
N ALA A 25 -2.59 -1.85 -14.72
CA ALA A 25 -3.80 -1.46 -15.41
C ALA A 25 -3.92 0.05 -15.67
N VAL A 26 -3.06 0.85 -15.03
CA VAL A 26 -3.05 2.32 -15.08
C VAL A 26 -1.63 2.80 -15.28
N ILE A 27 -1.40 3.59 -16.34
CA ILE A 27 -0.10 4.22 -16.60
C ILE A 27 -0.06 5.65 -16.09
N PHE A 28 -1.18 6.35 -16.08
CA PHE A 28 -1.29 7.70 -15.53
C PHE A 28 -1.09 7.65 -14.00
N PRO A 29 -0.10 8.35 -13.41
CA PRO A 29 0.21 8.21 -11.99
C PRO A 29 -0.88 8.77 -11.06
N PHE A 30 -1.87 9.48 -11.56
CA PHE A 30 -3.06 9.88 -10.82
C PHE A 30 -4.04 8.70 -10.69
N THR A 31 -3.67 7.75 -9.83
CA THR A 31 -4.28 6.41 -9.76
C THR A 31 -5.46 6.39 -8.78
N PRO A 32 -6.62 5.84 -9.17
CA PRO A 32 -7.76 5.70 -8.26
C PRO A 32 -7.54 4.56 -7.26
N ALA A 33 -8.23 4.60 -6.11
CA ALA A 33 -8.03 3.71 -4.98
C ALA A 33 -8.11 2.22 -5.35
N GLU A 34 -9.06 1.83 -6.18
CA GLU A 34 -9.28 0.45 -6.63
C GLU A 34 -8.16 -0.09 -7.56
N ARG A 35 -7.24 0.77 -7.98
CA ARG A 35 -6.08 0.44 -8.84
C ARG A 35 -4.72 0.62 -8.15
N MET A 36 -4.71 1.02 -6.87
CA MET A 36 -3.49 1.22 -6.09
C MET A 36 -2.86 -0.09 -5.62
N GLY A 37 -2.65 -1.03 -6.53
CA GLY A 37 -1.95 -2.28 -6.24
C GLY A 37 -0.43 -2.14 -6.37
N THR A 38 0.32 -2.93 -5.59
CA THR A 38 1.79 -2.98 -5.62
C THR A 38 2.36 -3.09 -7.03
N ARG A 39 1.78 -3.98 -7.87
CA ARG A 39 2.18 -4.16 -9.27
C ARG A 39 2.02 -2.88 -10.10
N ASN A 40 0.96 -2.11 -9.85
CA ASN A 40 0.68 -0.91 -10.62
C ASN A 40 1.55 0.27 -10.18
N ILE A 41 1.58 0.55 -8.87
CA ILE A 41 2.27 1.74 -8.31
C ILE A 41 3.78 1.49 -8.20
N LEU A 42 4.19 0.45 -7.48
CA LEU A 42 5.57 0.30 -7.02
C LEU A 42 6.47 -0.42 -8.04
N GLU A 43 5.89 -1.29 -8.89
CA GLU A 43 6.64 -2.11 -9.83
C GLU A 43 6.52 -1.63 -11.28
N PHE A 44 5.62 -0.71 -11.57
CA PHE A 44 5.39 -0.19 -12.91
C PHE A 44 5.53 1.34 -12.97
N GLN A 45 4.63 2.09 -12.31
CA GLN A 45 4.64 3.55 -12.38
C GLN A 45 5.90 4.17 -11.76
N ALA A 46 6.34 3.69 -10.59
CA ALA A 46 7.52 4.21 -9.88
C ALA A 46 8.83 4.07 -10.66
N LEU A 47 8.90 3.16 -11.65
CA LEU A 47 10.05 3.04 -12.55
C LEU A 47 10.11 4.19 -13.56
N MET A 48 8.94 4.71 -13.96
CA MET A 48 8.79 5.73 -14.99
C MET A 48 8.64 7.14 -14.43
N TYR A 49 8.02 7.28 -13.27
CA TYR A 49 7.68 8.59 -12.68
C TYR A 49 8.26 8.69 -11.27
N ARG A 50 9.10 9.70 -11.04
CA ARG A 50 9.61 10.01 -9.71
C ARG A 50 8.68 10.96 -8.99
N THR A 51 8.40 10.66 -7.72
CA THR A 51 7.67 11.53 -6.83
C THR A 51 8.50 12.76 -6.43
N LEU A 52 7.83 13.79 -5.94
CA LEU A 52 8.51 14.98 -5.41
C LEU A 52 9.48 14.59 -4.29
N TYR A 53 9.06 13.68 -3.41
CA TYR A 53 9.91 13.06 -2.39
C TYR A 53 9.88 11.54 -2.52
N PHE A 54 11.04 10.94 -2.54
CA PHE A 54 11.27 9.50 -2.66
C PHE A 54 11.67 8.93 -1.30
N PHE A 55 11.33 7.67 -1.03
CA PHE A 55 11.53 7.04 0.27
C PHE A 55 12.16 5.66 0.16
N GLY A 56 12.97 5.29 1.16
CA GLY A 56 13.34 3.91 1.44
C GLY A 56 14.39 3.28 0.54
N SER A 57 15.15 4.05 -0.26
CA SER A 57 16.11 3.50 -1.22
C SER A 57 17.29 2.74 -0.59
N ASP A 58 17.62 3.03 0.64
CA ASP A 58 18.69 2.40 1.43
C ASP A 58 18.19 1.36 2.44
N GLY A 59 16.92 0.98 2.34
CA GLY A 59 16.27 0.03 3.26
C GLY A 59 15.77 0.66 4.57
N VAL A 60 15.92 1.97 4.74
CA VAL A 60 15.43 2.72 5.90
C VAL A 60 14.08 3.37 5.58
N ALA A 61 13.15 3.36 6.54
CA ALA A 61 11.83 3.99 6.36
C ALA A 61 11.94 5.52 6.55
N ASP A 62 12.67 6.19 5.65
CA ASP A 62 12.90 7.63 5.69
C ASP A 62 12.97 8.22 4.26
N VAL A 63 12.94 9.55 4.17
CA VAL A 63 13.06 10.28 2.90
C VAL A 63 14.47 10.18 2.32
N ASP A 64 14.54 9.93 1.02
CA ASP A 64 15.78 9.95 0.25
C ASP A 64 15.82 11.18 -0.66
N TYR A 65 16.42 12.24 -0.17
CA TYR A 65 16.56 13.48 -0.94
C TYR A 65 17.41 13.30 -2.21
N ALA A 66 18.33 12.34 -2.27
CA ALA A 66 19.15 12.14 -3.47
C ALA A 66 18.29 11.65 -4.65
N ASN A 67 17.33 10.76 -4.40
CA ASN A 67 16.39 10.24 -5.38
C ASN A 67 15.09 11.07 -5.51
N SER A 68 14.91 12.11 -4.70
CA SER A 68 13.78 13.03 -4.73
C SER A 68 13.95 14.12 -5.78
N ILE A 69 12.85 14.55 -6.39
CA ILE A 69 12.81 15.72 -7.29
C ILE A 69 12.93 17.03 -6.50
N GLY A 70 12.34 17.08 -5.28
CA GLY A 70 12.45 18.21 -4.36
C GLY A 70 13.75 18.18 -3.57
N GLU A 71 14.31 19.36 -3.29
CA GLU A 71 15.29 19.56 -2.23
C GLU A 71 14.61 19.52 -0.86
N GLU A 72 15.38 19.49 0.23
CA GLU A 72 14.83 19.59 1.58
C GLU A 72 13.94 20.82 1.71
N PRO A 73 12.69 20.69 2.22
CA PRO A 73 11.75 21.80 2.28
C PRO A 73 12.18 22.86 3.29
N LEU A 74 11.91 24.12 2.96
CA LEU A 74 12.17 25.27 3.83
C LEU A 74 10.85 25.78 4.42
N TRP A 75 10.79 25.91 5.74
CA TRP A 75 9.61 26.38 6.46
C TRP A 75 9.74 27.83 6.87
N SER A 76 8.62 28.58 6.83
CA SER A 76 8.50 29.91 7.42
C SER A 76 8.60 29.85 8.96
N GLU A 77 8.96 30.97 9.59
CA GLU A 77 9.10 31.05 11.05
C GLU A 77 7.80 30.75 11.81
N ASP A 78 6.64 31.06 11.21
CA ASP A 78 5.32 30.76 11.78
C ASP A 78 4.85 29.31 11.53
N GLY A 79 5.61 28.53 10.76
CA GLY A 79 5.30 27.14 10.44
C GLY A 79 4.12 26.94 9.48
N LEU A 80 3.58 28.01 8.89
CA LEU A 80 2.41 27.94 8.03
C LEU A 80 2.76 27.69 6.55
N THR A 81 3.94 28.13 6.10
CA THR A 81 4.31 28.04 4.68
C THR A 81 5.55 27.20 4.49
N VAL A 82 5.46 26.26 3.56
CA VAL A 82 6.60 25.48 3.07
C VAL A 82 6.99 25.92 1.68
N THR A 83 8.30 26.11 1.47
CA THR A 83 8.89 26.41 0.16
C THR A 83 9.74 25.23 -0.28
N ILE A 84 9.54 24.79 -1.52
CA ILE A 84 10.23 23.62 -2.10
C ILE A 84 10.98 24.09 -3.34
N THR A 85 12.28 23.79 -3.39
CA THR A 85 13.10 23.96 -4.58
C THR A 85 13.08 22.66 -5.38
N VAL A 86 12.62 22.74 -6.62
CA VAL A 86 12.59 21.64 -7.59
C VAL A 86 13.95 21.53 -8.25
N LYS A 87 14.56 20.34 -8.22
CA LYS A 87 15.84 20.08 -8.90
C LYS A 87 15.69 20.19 -10.41
N PRO A 88 16.68 20.70 -11.14
CA PRO A 88 16.60 20.88 -12.59
C PRO A 88 16.82 19.55 -13.35
N TRP A 89 16.10 18.51 -12.94
CA TRP A 89 16.10 17.21 -13.61
C TRP A 89 15.45 17.30 -14.98
N LYS A 90 15.66 16.29 -15.81
CA LYS A 90 15.14 16.24 -17.16
C LYS A 90 14.04 15.19 -17.30
N TRP A 91 13.02 15.56 -18.03
CA TRP A 91 12.09 14.62 -18.64
C TRP A 91 12.78 13.89 -19.80
N SER A 92 12.28 12.72 -20.18
CA SER A 92 12.83 11.93 -21.30
C SER A 92 12.77 12.64 -22.66
N ASN A 93 11.91 13.65 -22.81
CA ASN A 93 11.86 14.53 -23.99
C ASN A 93 12.87 15.70 -23.94
N GLY A 94 13.69 15.78 -22.88
CA GLY A 94 14.70 16.83 -22.70
C GLY A 94 14.23 18.10 -21.99
N GLU A 95 12.93 18.26 -21.72
CA GLU A 95 12.41 19.37 -20.92
C GLU A 95 13.00 19.35 -19.50
N THR A 96 13.20 20.54 -18.92
CA THR A 96 13.66 20.66 -17.52
C THR A 96 12.46 20.65 -16.59
N LEU A 97 12.53 19.85 -15.51
CA LEU A 97 11.56 19.90 -14.43
C LEU A 97 11.60 21.28 -13.76
N CYS A 98 10.42 21.81 -13.44
CA CYS A 98 10.26 23.12 -12.85
C CYS A 98 9.02 23.17 -11.95
N ALA A 99 8.76 24.33 -11.35
CA ALA A 99 7.64 24.57 -10.48
C ALA A 99 6.27 24.24 -11.11
N ASP A 100 6.09 24.52 -12.40
CA ASP A 100 4.82 24.29 -13.10
C ASP A 100 4.47 22.78 -13.15
N ASN A 101 5.47 21.88 -13.18
CA ASN A 101 5.23 20.43 -13.13
C ASN A 101 4.61 19.98 -11.79
N VAL A 102 5.02 20.61 -10.69
CA VAL A 102 4.47 20.37 -9.34
C VAL A 102 3.06 20.96 -9.25
N LEU A 103 2.88 22.20 -9.71
CA LEU A 103 1.57 22.87 -9.69
C LEU A 103 0.54 22.15 -10.56
N PHE A 104 0.96 21.52 -11.64
CA PHE A 104 0.06 20.71 -12.47
C PHE A 104 -0.58 19.57 -11.65
N TRP A 105 0.22 18.84 -10.87
CA TRP A 105 -0.30 17.82 -9.95
C TRP A 105 -1.23 18.39 -8.90
N VAL A 106 -0.83 19.49 -8.24
CA VAL A 106 -1.63 20.13 -7.19
C VAL A 106 -2.98 20.62 -7.74
N ASN A 107 -2.98 21.19 -8.94
CA ASN A 107 -4.21 21.64 -9.60
C ASN A 107 -5.12 20.45 -9.96
N LEU A 108 -4.55 19.32 -10.41
CA LEU A 108 -5.33 18.08 -10.58
C LEU A 108 -5.95 17.63 -9.25
N MET A 109 -5.18 17.63 -8.17
CA MET A 109 -5.67 17.28 -6.84
C MET A 109 -6.79 18.21 -6.37
N LYS A 110 -6.67 19.55 -6.60
CA LYS A 110 -7.72 20.52 -6.25
C LYS A 110 -9.06 20.25 -6.96
N VAL A 111 -9.03 19.80 -8.21
CA VAL A 111 -10.25 19.60 -9.03
C VAL A 111 -10.74 18.16 -9.02
N LYS A 112 -9.81 17.20 -8.96
CA LYS A 112 -10.06 15.77 -9.11
C LYS A 112 -9.65 14.92 -7.91
N GLY A 113 -9.30 15.51 -6.77
CA GLY A 113 -8.77 14.79 -5.61
C GLY A 113 -9.56 13.55 -5.24
N ALA A 114 -10.89 13.63 -5.21
CA ALA A 114 -11.75 12.46 -4.93
C ALA A 114 -11.59 11.28 -5.92
N ARG A 115 -10.83 11.44 -7.01
CA ARG A 115 -10.46 10.37 -7.95
C ARG A 115 -9.08 9.77 -7.69
N TYR A 116 -8.31 10.35 -6.78
CA TYR A 116 -6.98 9.87 -6.39
C TYR A 116 -7.07 9.03 -5.12
N GLY A 117 -6.46 7.88 -5.10
CA GLY A 117 -6.64 6.88 -4.04
C GLY A 117 -6.07 7.27 -2.68
N GLU A 118 -5.11 8.21 -2.63
CA GLU A 118 -4.55 8.72 -1.36
C GLU A 118 -5.18 10.04 -0.91
N TYR A 119 -6.21 10.50 -1.60
CA TYR A 119 -6.90 11.72 -1.20
C TYR A 119 -7.69 11.53 0.11
N VAL A 120 -7.47 12.43 1.05
CA VAL A 120 -8.21 12.50 2.32
C VAL A 120 -8.90 13.86 2.41
N PRO A 121 -10.25 13.90 2.44
CA PRO A 121 -10.99 15.16 2.56
C PRO A 121 -10.52 16.00 3.76
N GLY A 122 -10.33 17.31 3.53
CA GLY A 122 -9.88 18.24 4.56
C GLY A 122 -8.37 18.31 4.77
N TYR A 123 -7.60 17.38 4.18
CA TYR A 123 -6.14 17.43 4.13
C TYR A 123 -5.66 17.87 2.73
N PHE A 124 -4.43 17.57 2.37
CA PHE A 124 -3.86 18.04 1.10
C PHE A 124 -4.65 17.57 -0.13
N PRO A 125 -5.02 18.50 -1.02
CA PRO A 125 -4.70 19.93 -1.05
C PRO A 125 -5.77 20.83 -0.42
N ASP A 126 -6.81 20.32 0.25
CA ASP A 126 -7.94 21.10 0.76
C ASP A 126 -7.53 22.09 1.84
N ASN A 127 -6.55 21.70 2.67
CA ASN A 127 -5.98 22.52 3.75
C ASN A 127 -5.00 23.61 3.27
N LEU A 128 -4.83 23.79 1.94
CA LEU A 128 -4.06 24.90 1.40
C LEU A 128 -4.91 26.14 1.27
N THR A 129 -4.51 27.22 1.96
CA THR A 129 -5.11 28.57 1.85
C THR A 129 -4.52 29.37 0.70
N ASP A 130 -3.24 29.10 0.37
CA ASP A 130 -2.55 29.70 -0.76
C ASP A 130 -1.45 28.76 -1.26
N TYR A 131 -1.14 28.82 -2.55
CA TYR A 131 -0.05 28.07 -3.15
C TYR A 131 0.31 28.65 -4.52
N GLY A 132 1.53 28.45 -4.95
CA GLY A 132 1.95 28.96 -6.24
C GLY A 132 3.44 28.85 -6.49
N LYS A 133 3.87 29.60 -7.49
CA LYS A 133 5.25 29.67 -7.95
C LYS A 133 5.94 30.93 -7.42
N LEU A 134 7.09 30.75 -6.74
CA LEU A 134 7.96 31.85 -6.32
C LEU A 134 9.03 32.16 -7.38
N ALA A 135 9.55 31.12 -8.02
CA ALA A 135 10.54 31.20 -9.09
C ALA A 135 10.33 30.05 -10.06
N GLU A 136 11.07 29.99 -11.17
CA GLU A 136 10.95 28.93 -12.17
C GLU A 136 11.08 27.53 -11.58
N ASN A 137 11.88 27.39 -10.53
CA ASN A 137 12.12 26.12 -9.83
C ASN A 137 11.70 26.13 -8.37
N GLN A 138 10.82 27.05 -7.95
CA GLN A 138 10.36 27.11 -6.55
C GLN A 138 8.85 27.22 -6.48
N VAL A 139 8.25 26.36 -5.66
CA VAL A 139 6.83 26.39 -5.28
C VAL A 139 6.71 26.65 -3.80
N TYR A 140 5.56 27.20 -3.40
CA TYR A 140 5.19 27.35 -2.00
C TYR A 140 3.77 26.83 -1.76
N PHE A 141 3.54 26.36 -0.54
CA PHE A 141 2.24 25.93 -0.04
C PHE A 141 2.01 26.54 1.33
N THR A 142 0.92 27.29 1.50
CA THR A 142 0.50 27.88 2.77
C THR A 142 -0.71 27.12 3.29
N PHE A 143 -0.59 26.59 4.48
CA PHE A 143 -1.62 25.79 5.14
C PHE A 143 -2.56 26.65 5.97
N ASP A 144 -3.74 26.12 6.28
CA ASP A 144 -4.79 26.76 7.10
C ASP A 144 -4.42 26.84 8.59
N LYS A 145 -3.51 25.99 9.04
CA LYS A 145 -2.96 25.92 10.40
C LYS A 145 -1.57 25.32 10.40
N VAL A 146 -0.92 25.32 11.54
CA VAL A 146 0.37 24.65 11.71
C VAL A 146 0.14 23.12 11.80
N TYR A 147 0.85 22.40 10.97
CA TYR A 147 0.93 20.93 10.98
C TYR A 147 2.34 20.48 11.38
N SER A 148 2.48 19.22 11.77
CA SER A 148 3.77 18.55 11.88
C SER A 148 4.52 18.66 10.54
N GLN A 149 5.70 19.27 10.55
CA GLN A 149 6.50 19.43 9.33
C GLN A 149 6.88 18.08 8.75
N ARG A 150 7.16 17.11 9.61
CA ARG A 150 7.44 15.73 9.21
C ARG A 150 6.23 15.08 8.55
N TRP A 151 5.06 15.20 9.16
CA TRP A 151 3.83 14.66 8.56
C TRP A 151 3.51 15.27 7.20
N VAL A 152 3.66 16.59 7.06
CA VAL A 152 3.48 17.24 5.75
C VAL A 152 4.45 16.68 4.72
N LEU A 153 5.73 16.53 5.07
CA LEU A 153 6.73 15.96 4.16
C LEU A 153 6.40 14.51 3.79
N PHE A 154 6.10 13.68 4.80
CA PHE A 154 5.96 12.23 4.65
C PHE A 154 4.62 11.82 4.03
N ASN A 155 3.50 12.47 4.38
CA ASN A 155 2.17 12.03 3.98
C ASN A 155 1.46 12.96 2.99
N GLN A 156 1.91 14.21 2.84
CA GLN A 156 1.26 15.17 1.96
C GLN A 156 2.12 15.45 0.71
N LEU A 157 3.34 15.89 0.91
CA LEU A 157 4.24 16.24 -0.20
C LEU A 157 4.77 15.01 -0.95
N SER A 158 4.85 13.85 -0.29
CA SER A 158 5.22 12.57 -0.90
C SER A 158 4.21 12.07 -1.93
N THR A 159 2.94 12.49 -1.83
CA THR A 159 1.89 12.11 -2.79
C THR A 159 2.01 12.84 -4.13
N ILE A 160 2.83 13.89 -4.18
CA ILE A 160 3.00 14.69 -5.39
C ILE A 160 3.90 13.96 -6.37
N THR A 161 3.36 13.61 -7.52
CA THR A 161 4.10 13.15 -8.69
C THR A 161 4.09 14.25 -9.76
N PRO A 162 5.17 15.03 -9.91
CA PRO A 162 5.21 16.10 -10.90
C PRO A 162 4.86 15.59 -12.30
N LEU A 163 4.12 16.37 -13.08
CA LEU A 163 3.66 15.99 -14.42
C LEU A 163 4.34 16.87 -15.49
N PRO A 164 4.69 16.31 -16.68
CA PRO A 164 5.34 17.08 -17.72
C PRO A 164 4.40 18.12 -18.36
N LYS A 165 4.90 19.30 -18.69
CA LYS A 165 4.12 20.33 -19.39
C LYS A 165 3.55 19.85 -20.73
N ALA A 166 4.22 18.91 -21.38
CA ALA A 166 3.75 18.31 -22.62
C ALA A 166 2.40 17.58 -22.47
N TRP A 167 2.00 17.19 -21.24
CA TRP A 167 0.69 16.60 -20.94
C TRP A 167 -0.40 17.65 -20.69
N ASP A 168 -0.03 18.94 -20.53
CA ASP A 168 -0.95 20.04 -20.32
C ASP A 168 -1.59 20.46 -21.65
N ARG A 169 -2.51 19.63 -22.11
CA ARG A 169 -3.16 19.75 -23.42
C ARG A 169 -4.51 19.04 -23.48
N THR A 170 -5.24 19.32 -24.54
CA THR A 170 -6.47 18.64 -24.96
C THR A 170 -6.35 18.23 -26.43
N ASP A 171 -7.38 17.63 -27.00
CA ASP A 171 -7.49 17.36 -28.44
C ASP A 171 -7.36 18.62 -29.30
N GLN A 172 -7.67 19.80 -28.73
CA GLN A 172 -7.62 21.08 -29.42
C GLN A 172 -6.23 21.72 -29.40
N GLY A 173 -5.28 21.14 -28.65
CA GLY A 173 -3.92 21.63 -28.51
C GLY A 173 -3.50 21.90 -27.06
N PRO A 174 -2.43 22.69 -26.86
CA PRO A 174 -1.96 23.06 -25.52
C PRO A 174 -3.05 23.73 -24.66
N ALA A 175 -3.04 23.46 -23.36
CA ALA A 175 -3.88 24.05 -22.33
C ALA A 175 -3.00 24.74 -21.27
N ASN A 176 -3.58 25.10 -20.13
CA ASN A 176 -2.86 25.75 -19.04
C ASN A 176 -3.29 25.24 -17.65
N ALA A 177 -3.51 23.92 -17.51
CA ALA A 177 -3.86 23.31 -16.23
C ALA A 177 -2.76 23.49 -15.16
N CYS A 178 -1.51 23.70 -15.58
CA CYS A 178 -0.43 24.10 -14.67
C CYS A 178 -0.69 25.43 -13.96
N GLY A 179 -1.39 26.39 -14.61
CA GLY A 179 -1.59 27.74 -14.12
C GLY A 179 -3.05 28.15 -13.93
N ASP A 180 -4.00 27.39 -14.45
CA ASP A 180 -5.43 27.70 -14.38
C ASP A 180 -6.28 26.46 -14.07
N LEU A 181 -7.01 26.51 -12.98
CA LEU A 181 -7.92 25.42 -12.57
C LEU A 181 -9.05 25.17 -13.56
N ALA A 182 -9.41 26.16 -14.38
CA ALA A 182 -10.49 26.01 -15.36
C ALA A 182 -10.16 24.99 -16.48
N ASP A 183 -8.88 24.83 -16.77
CA ASP A 183 -8.41 23.89 -17.82
C ASP A 183 -8.26 22.44 -17.32
N VAL A 184 -8.21 22.24 -16.00
CA VAL A 184 -7.89 20.94 -15.38
C VAL A 184 -8.86 19.84 -15.79
N GLU A 185 -10.18 20.14 -15.81
CA GLU A 185 -11.20 19.14 -16.16
C GLU A 185 -10.99 18.59 -17.57
N ALA A 186 -10.74 19.47 -18.54
CA ALA A 186 -10.55 19.09 -19.94
C ALA A 186 -9.23 18.32 -20.15
N VAL A 187 -8.15 18.74 -19.47
CA VAL A 187 -6.85 18.05 -19.53
C VAL A 187 -6.94 16.68 -18.85
N TYR A 188 -7.58 16.57 -17.70
CA TYR A 188 -7.81 15.29 -17.04
C TYR A 188 -8.59 14.33 -17.93
N ALA A 189 -9.68 14.78 -18.55
CA ALA A 189 -10.48 13.96 -19.48
C ALA A 189 -9.65 13.49 -20.69
N TYR A 190 -8.79 14.36 -21.22
CA TYR A 190 -7.88 14.00 -22.30
C TYR A 190 -6.88 12.91 -21.87
N LEU A 191 -6.22 13.06 -20.71
CA LEU A 191 -5.26 12.08 -20.20
C LEU A 191 -5.93 10.73 -19.89
N MET A 192 -7.15 10.74 -19.37
CA MET A 192 -7.91 9.50 -19.15
C MET A 192 -8.27 8.80 -20.47
N ALA A 193 -8.61 9.55 -21.51
CA ALA A 193 -8.85 8.98 -22.85
C ALA A 193 -7.58 8.38 -23.46
N GLU A 194 -6.43 9.05 -23.31
CA GLU A 194 -5.11 8.54 -23.74
C GLU A 194 -4.68 7.28 -22.98
N GLN A 195 -5.06 7.16 -21.71
CA GLN A 195 -4.82 5.94 -20.93
C GLN A 195 -5.65 4.76 -21.45
N GLY A 196 -6.89 5.00 -21.86
CA GLY A 196 -7.86 3.98 -22.28
C GLY A 196 -8.54 3.30 -21.08
N ASP A 197 -9.60 2.57 -21.36
CA ASP A 197 -10.41 1.89 -20.34
C ASP A 197 -10.38 0.37 -20.55
N ILE A 198 -10.13 -0.36 -19.45
CA ILE A 198 -10.14 -1.82 -19.45
C ILE A 198 -11.54 -2.39 -19.71
N VAL A 199 -12.60 -1.67 -19.34
CA VAL A 199 -14.00 -2.08 -19.53
C VAL A 199 -14.36 -2.06 -21.01
N ASP A 200 -13.95 -1.01 -21.73
CA ASP A 200 -14.30 -0.82 -23.13
C ASP A 200 -13.37 -1.57 -24.09
N GLU A 201 -12.06 -1.66 -23.75
CA GLU A 201 -11.02 -2.13 -24.67
C GLU A 201 -10.33 -3.43 -24.19
N GLY A 202 -10.67 -3.94 -23.00
CA GLY A 202 -9.96 -5.04 -22.37
C GLY A 202 -8.47 -4.70 -22.16
N ASN A 203 -7.56 -5.65 -22.41
CA ASN A 203 -6.12 -5.41 -22.27
C ASN A 203 -5.47 -4.72 -23.47
N ALA A 204 -6.20 -4.51 -24.57
CA ALA A 204 -5.64 -3.97 -25.81
C ALA A 204 -5.16 -2.52 -25.68
N HIS A 205 -5.79 -1.69 -24.83
CA HIS A 205 -5.37 -0.31 -24.58
C HIS A 205 -3.93 -0.22 -24.09
N ARG A 206 -3.45 -1.17 -23.28
CA ARG A 206 -2.11 -1.17 -22.70
C ARG A 206 -1.00 -1.32 -23.75
N THR A 207 -1.28 -2.03 -24.84
CA THR A 207 -0.30 -2.25 -25.90
C THR A 207 0.05 -0.96 -26.65
N ARG A 208 -0.80 0.08 -26.54
CA ARG A 208 -0.60 1.39 -27.18
C ARG A 208 0.26 2.34 -26.34
N TRP A 209 0.42 2.08 -25.04
CA TRP A 209 1.12 3.01 -24.14
C TRP A 209 2.56 3.28 -24.55
N ALA A 210 3.30 2.25 -24.95
CA ALA A 210 4.70 2.38 -25.36
C ALA A 210 4.89 3.29 -26.58
N GLY A 211 3.90 3.36 -27.47
CA GLY A 211 3.92 4.22 -28.66
C GLY A 211 3.26 5.59 -28.46
N SER A 212 2.69 5.85 -27.29
CA SER A 212 2.00 7.10 -27.00
C SER A 212 3.00 8.26 -26.85
N PRO A 213 2.78 9.40 -27.53
CA PRO A 213 3.60 10.59 -27.32
C PRO A 213 3.41 11.20 -25.92
N ILE A 214 2.35 10.82 -25.21
CA ILE A 214 2.06 11.21 -23.83
C ILE A 214 2.88 10.33 -22.87
N TRP A 215 2.64 9.02 -22.89
CA TRP A 215 3.22 8.10 -21.91
C TRP A 215 4.71 7.79 -22.12
N SER A 216 5.28 8.18 -23.27
CA SER A 216 6.73 8.11 -23.50
C SER A 216 7.53 9.17 -22.73
N ILE A 217 6.85 10.20 -22.15
CA ILE A 217 7.51 11.27 -21.39
C ILE A 217 7.53 10.88 -19.91
N VAL A 218 8.72 10.58 -19.41
CA VAL A 218 8.94 10.06 -18.07
C VAL A 218 10.05 10.83 -17.33
N SER A 219 9.98 10.88 -15.99
CA SER A 219 11.00 11.49 -15.11
C SER A 219 11.88 10.46 -14.41
N GLY A 220 11.46 9.20 -14.40
CA GLY A 220 12.16 8.10 -13.74
C GLY A 220 13.29 7.51 -14.57
N PRO A 221 14.02 6.52 -14.00
CA PRO A 221 15.17 5.88 -14.67
C PRO A 221 14.80 5.01 -15.86
N TRP A 222 13.54 4.61 -15.98
CA TRP A 222 13.08 3.69 -17.00
C TRP A 222 11.99 4.28 -17.88
N GLN A 223 11.92 3.83 -19.13
CA GLN A 223 10.92 4.17 -20.12
C GLN A 223 10.28 2.89 -20.65
N LEU A 224 8.96 2.90 -20.85
CA LEU A 224 8.21 1.75 -21.38
C LEU A 224 8.59 1.52 -22.85
N LYS A 225 9.17 0.36 -23.16
CA LYS A 225 9.47 -0.10 -24.52
C LYS A 225 8.30 -0.85 -25.14
N SER A 226 7.67 -1.73 -24.38
CA SER A 226 6.52 -2.52 -24.86
C SER A 226 5.67 -3.04 -23.69
N TYR A 227 4.40 -3.23 -23.99
CA TYR A 227 3.45 -3.94 -23.13
C TYR A 227 2.64 -4.87 -24.05
N THR A 228 2.72 -6.21 -23.84
CA THR A 228 2.06 -7.17 -24.72
C THR A 228 0.67 -7.56 -24.19
N LEU A 229 -0.16 -8.18 -25.03
CA LEU A 229 -1.48 -8.69 -24.62
C LEU A 229 -1.38 -9.75 -23.51
N GLU A 230 -0.31 -10.54 -23.53
CA GLU A 230 0.00 -11.58 -22.53
C GLU A 230 0.47 -10.97 -21.20
N GLY A 231 0.70 -9.67 -21.13
CA GLY A 231 1.10 -8.97 -19.92
C GLY A 231 2.61 -8.87 -19.70
N VAL A 232 3.43 -9.17 -20.72
CA VAL A 232 4.88 -8.92 -20.65
C VAL A 232 5.14 -7.43 -20.80
N VAL A 233 5.88 -6.86 -19.86
CA VAL A 233 6.28 -5.45 -19.84
C VAL A 233 7.79 -5.35 -20.03
N THR A 234 8.24 -4.55 -20.96
CA THR A 234 9.67 -4.32 -21.21
C THR A 234 9.99 -2.84 -21.03
N PHE A 235 11.01 -2.56 -20.24
CA PHE A 235 11.54 -1.22 -20.02
C PHE A 235 12.95 -1.10 -20.62
N VAL A 236 13.28 0.13 -21.02
CA VAL A 236 14.63 0.54 -21.44
C VAL A 236 15.07 1.75 -20.62
N PRO A 237 16.39 1.99 -20.49
CA PRO A 237 16.88 3.18 -19.79
C PRO A 237 16.31 4.48 -20.35
N ASN A 238 15.94 5.39 -19.44
CA ASN A 238 15.71 6.78 -19.80
C ASN A 238 17.07 7.51 -19.87
N GLU A 239 17.54 7.81 -21.07
CA GLU A 239 18.83 8.46 -21.31
C GLU A 239 18.95 9.85 -20.65
N HIS A 240 17.81 10.53 -20.45
CA HIS A 240 17.76 11.85 -19.81
C HIS A 240 17.57 11.81 -18.29
N TYR A 241 17.41 10.61 -17.70
CA TYR A 241 17.21 10.50 -16.25
C TYR A 241 18.33 11.23 -15.48
N SER A 242 17.94 12.07 -14.54
CA SER A 242 18.87 12.97 -13.84
C SER A 242 19.21 12.52 -12.42
N GLY A 243 18.55 11.49 -11.91
CA GLY A 243 18.83 10.94 -10.58
C GLY A 243 20.21 10.29 -10.45
N PRO A 244 20.60 9.90 -9.22
CA PRO A 244 21.97 9.49 -8.92
C PRO A 244 22.39 8.18 -9.57
N ALA A 245 21.49 7.19 -9.66
CA ALA A 245 21.76 5.87 -10.24
C ALA A 245 21.22 5.77 -11.67
N LYS A 246 22.12 5.68 -12.64
CA LYS A 246 21.77 5.42 -14.05
C LYS A 246 21.66 3.92 -14.29
N PRO A 247 20.61 3.41 -14.97
CA PRO A 247 20.53 1.99 -15.29
C PRO A 247 21.79 1.46 -15.96
N TYR A 248 22.26 0.32 -15.49
CA TYR A 248 23.38 -0.41 -16.12
C TYR A 248 22.88 -1.34 -17.22
N LEU A 249 21.64 -1.84 -17.09
CA LEU A 249 21.03 -2.81 -17.98
C LEU A 249 20.54 -2.17 -19.27
N ASP A 250 20.53 -2.93 -20.38
CA ASP A 250 19.91 -2.51 -21.64
C ASP A 250 18.39 -2.64 -21.59
N GLU A 251 17.88 -3.68 -20.89
CA GLU A 251 16.46 -3.93 -20.72
C GLU A 251 16.17 -4.50 -19.32
N PHE A 252 15.04 -4.07 -18.77
CA PHE A 252 14.38 -4.71 -17.64
C PHE A 252 13.02 -5.26 -18.11
N ARG A 253 12.83 -6.58 -17.98
CA ARG A 253 11.66 -7.27 -18.50
C ARG A 253 10.88 -7.91 -17.36
N GLN A 254 9.59 -7.62 -17.28
CA GLN A 254 8.64 -8.23 -16.37
C GLN A 254 7.79 -9.24 -17.12
N ILE A 255 7.77 -10.49 -16.66
CA ILE A 255 6.92 -11.54 -17.21
C ILE A 255 5.87 -11.95 -16.18
N PRO A 256 4.59 -12.06 -16.56
CA PRO A 256 3.54 -12.50 -15.65
C PRO A 256 3.71 -13.98 -15.32
N THR A 257 3.31 -14.38 -14.13
CA THR A 257 3.05 -15.77 -13.77
C THR A 257 1.60 -15.89 -13.26
N PHE A 258 1.02 -17.10 -13.39
CA PHE A 258 -0.39 -17.32 -13.12
C PHE A 258 -0.62 -18.20 -11.88
N SER A 259 0.44 -18.87 -11.39
CA SER A 259 0.39 -19.65 -10.16
C SER A 259 1.74 -19.68 -9.44
N ASP A 260 1.71 -20.08 -8.17
CA ASP A 260 2.91 -20.30 -7.36
C ASP A 260 3.79 -21.43 -7.93
N GLU A 261 3.17 -22.48 -8.50
CA GLU A 261 3.87 -23.60 -9.13
C GLU A 261 4.60 -23.15 -10.40
N GLU A 262 3.97 -22.32 -11.22
CA GLU A 262 4.60 -21.76 -12.43
C GLU A 262 5.79 -20.88 -12.04
N GLN A 263 5.62 -20.01 -11.04
CA GLN A 263 6.70 -19.17 -10.50
C GLN A 263 7.89 -20.00 -10.06
N TYR A 264 7.65 -21.01 -9.24
CA TYR A 264 8.70 -21.90 -8.74
C TYR A 264 9.36 -22.70 -9.85
N ALA A 265 8.58 -23.24 -10.79
CA ALA A 265 9.12 -23.95 -11.95
C ALA A 265 9.98 -23.08 -12.86
N MET A 266 9.66 -21.78 -13.02
CA MET A 266 10.50 -20.83 -13.74
C MET A 266 11.86 -20.66 -13.07
N LEU A 267 11.88 -20.45 -11.75
CA LEU A 267 13.12 -20.30 -10.98
C LEU A 267 13.96 -21.60 -10.99
N GLN A 268 13.32 -22.76 -10.94
CA GLN A 268 14.03 -24.04 -11.04
C GLN A 268 14.73 -24.26 -12.39
N ARG A 269 14.28 -23.64 -13.47
CA ARG A 269 14.97 -23.68 -14.78
C ARG A 269 16.27 -22.89 -14.79
N GLY A 270 16.42 -21.97 -13.83
CA GLY A 270 17.64 -21.22 -13.63
C GLY A 270 17.68 -19.86 -14.35
N ASP A 271 18.81 -19.22 -14.23
CA ASP A 271 19.05 -17.84 -14.64
C ASP A 271 19.84 -17.70 -15.94
N GLU A 272 20.01 -18.81 -16.70
CA GLU A 272 20.68 -18.87 -18.01
C GLU A 272 19.79 -19.50 -19.09
N GLY A 273 20.02 -19.09 -20.33
CA GLY A 273 19.27 -19.58 -21.49
C GLY A 273 18.14 -18.65 -21.95
N GLU A 274 17.32 -19.18 -22.87
CA GLU A 274 16.26 -18.38 -23.52
C GLU A 274 15.12 -18.01 -22.56
N ASP A 275 14.79 -18.92 -21.64
CA ASP A 275 13.73 -18.74 -20.61
C ASP A 275 14.30 -18.34 -19.25
N ALA A 276 15.48 -17.76 -19.21
CA ALA A 276 16.16 -17.40 -17.96
C ALA A 276 15.39 -16.35 -17.15
N VAL A 277 15.31 -16.57 -15.83
CA VAL A 277 14.74 -15.66 -14.86
C VAL A 277 15.81 -15.25 -13.86
N GLN A 278 16.18 -13.98 -13.83
CA GLN A 278 17.20 -13.48 -12.92
C GLN A 278 16.61 -12.99 -11.59
N VAL A 279 15.35 -12.58 -11.58
CA VAL A 279 14.64 -12.17 -10.38
C VAL A 279 13.25 -12.80 -10.37
N GLY A 280 12.91 -13.42 -9.27
CA GLY A 280 11.57 -13.96 -9.02
C GLY A 280 11.30 -13.96 -7.52
N PHE A 281 10.36 -14.78 -7.06
CA PHE A 281 10.20 -15.00 -5.63
C PHE A 281 9.86 -16.44 -5.33
N LEU A 282 10.29 -16.88 -4.15
CA LEU A 282 9.92 -18.14 -3.58
C LEU A 282 8.49 -18.03 -3.03
N PRO A 283 7.50 -18.75 -3.59
CA PRO A 283 6.21 -18.87 -2.92
C PRO A 283 6.40 -19.59 -1.59
N LEU A 284 5.74 -19.11 -0.56
CA LEU A 284 5.93 -19.63 0.80
C LEU A 284 5.64 -21.14 0.92
N SER A 285 4.76 -21.68 0.07
CA SER A 285 4.45 -23.10 -0.01
C SER A 285 5.65 -23.99 -0.39
N PHE A 286 6.68 -23.41 -0.99
CA PHE A 286 7.93 -24.10 -1.37
C PHE A 286 9.11 -23.81 -0.43
N ALA A 287 8.92 -22.97 0.59
CA ALA A 287 9.88 -22.82 1.66
C ALA A 287 9.95 -24.12 2.46
N THR A 288 11.13 -24.74 2.54
CA THR A 288 11.31 -26.08 3.13
C THR A 288 11.56 -26.04 4.63
N GLU A 289 12.05 -24.91 5.14
CA GLU A 289 12.42 -24.73 6.54
C GLU A 289 12.02 -23.34 7.04
N PRO A 290 11.85 -23.19 8.36
CA PRO A 290 11.55 -21.91 8.96
C PRO A 290 12.64 -20.85 8.72
N ALA A 291 12.20 -19.59 8.68
CA ALA A 291 13.12 -18.45 8.67
C ALA A 291 13.99 -18.41 9.93
N VAL A 292 15.24 -18.01 9.78
CA VAL A 292 16.13 -17.66 10.92
C VAL A 292 15.58 -16.43 11.63
N SER A 293 15.15 -15.46 10.82
CA SER A 293 14.37 -14.29 11.23
C SER A 293 13.64 -13.76 9.99
N PRO A 294 12.54 -13.00 10.15
CA PRO A 294 11.75 -12.55 9.01
C PRO A 294 12.53 -11.73 7.97
N ASP A 295 13.54 -10.97 8.42
CA ASP A 295 14.41 -10.13 7.58
C ASP A 295 15.55 -10.89 6.90
N LYS A 296 15.97 -12.03 7.45
CA LYS A 296 17.08 -12.83 6.90
C LYS A 296 16.61 -14.02 6.09
N GLY A 297 15.34 -14.40 6.24
CA GLY A 297 14.82 -15.61 5.63
C GLY A 297 15.33 -16.89 6.25
N GLY A 298 15.13 -17.99 5.54
CA GLY A 298 15.56 -19.35 5.88
C GLY A 298 16.52 -19.92 4.82
N PRO A 299 16.83 -21.22 4.91
CA PRO A 299 17.58 -21.90 3.88
C PRO A 299 16.88 -21.78 2.52
N ASN A 300 17.65 -21.38 1.50
CA ASN A 300 17.11 -21.23 0.15
C ASN A 300 17.04 -22.61 -0.55
N PRO A 301 15.86 -23.06 -1.02
CA PRO A 301 15.74 -24.32 -1.76
C PRO A 301 16.25 -24.22 -3.21
N LEU A 302 16.53 -23.01 -3.72
CA LEU A 302 16.97 -22.74 -5.08
C LEU A 302 18.48 -22.53 -5.15
N ALA A 303 19.17 -23.34 -5.94
CA ALA A 303 20.60 -23.16 -6.19
C ALA A 303 20.83 -22.05 -7.20
N GLY A 304 21.87 -21.22 -7.00
CA GLY A 304 22.22 -20.10 -7.88
C GLY A 304 21.41 -18.83 -7.64
N TYR A 305 20.62 -18.81 -6.56
CA TYR A 305 19.85 -17.65 -6.14
C TYR A 305 20.10 -17.30 -4.68
N THR A 306 20.10 -16.03 -4.39
CA THR A 306 20.11 -15.47 -3.04
C THR A 306 18.73 -14.94 -2.69
N MET A 307 18.21 -15.33 -1.51
CA MET A 307 16.92 -14.88 -1.02
C MET A 307 17.01 -13.51 -0.34
N TYR A 308 16.08 -12.62 -0.68
CA TYR A 308 15.90 -11.31 -0.03
C TYR A 308 14.43 -11.16 0.41
N PRO A 309 14.10 -11.42 1.69
CA PRO A 309 12.76 -11.17 2.21
C PRO A 309 12.44 -9.68 2.20
N GLN A 310 11.33 -9.31 1.60
CA GLN A 310 10.83 -7.94 1.57
C GLN A 310 9.55 -7.83 2.39
N THR A 311 9.67 -7.41 3.65
CA THR A 311 8.51 -7.04 4.47
C THR A 311 8.24 -5.56 4.31
N ALA A 312 7.03 -5.21 3.87
CA ALA A 312 6.65 -3.81 3.75
C ALA A 312 6.38 -3.18 5.11
N TYR A 313 6.66 -1.88 5.22
CA TYR A 313 6.22 -1.03 6.31
C TYR A 313 4.70 -0.77 6.14
N CYS A 314 3.90 -1.77 6.46
CA CYS A 314 2.46 -1.75 6.24
C CYS A 314 1.70 -2.41 7.40
N VAL A 315 0.41 -2.10 7.48
CA VAL A 315 -0.54 -2.75 8.37
C VAL A 315 -1.44 -3.65 7.55
N ARG A 316 -1.50 -4.94 7.90
CA ARG A 316 -2.42 -5.92 7.29
C ARG A 316 -3.61 -6.16 8.19
N TYR A 317 -4.78 -6.30 7.58
CA TYR A 317 -6.01 -6.35 8.38
C TYR A 317 -7.17 -7.03 7.64
N ILE A 318 -8.17 -7.43 8.42
CA ILE A 318 -9.51 -7.75 7.93
C ILE A 318 -10.37 -6.50 8.12
N SER A 319 -10.96 -6.01 7.04
CA SER A 319 -11.93 -4.91 7.08
C SER A 319 -13.27 -5.39 7.64
N LEU A 320 -13.91 -4.54 8.45
CA LEU A 320 -15.25 -4.74 9.00
C LEU A 320 -16.17 -3.63 8.44
N ASN A 321 -17.34 -3.97 7.93
CA ASN A 321 -18.27 -2.99 7.38
C ASN A 321 -19.21 -2.43 8.44
N PHE A 322 -18.88 -1.26 8.99
CA PHE A 322 -19.70 -0.55 9.97
C PHE A 322 -20.98 0.04 9.36
N ASN A 323 -21.01 0.26 8.04
CA ASN A 323 -22.19 0.74 7.31
C ASN A 323 -23.09 -0.38 6.79
N ASN A 324 -22.79 -1.65 7.11
CA ASN A 324 -23.69 -2.73 6.77
C ASN A 324 -25.07 -2.47 7.43
N PRO A 325 -26.18 -2.40 6.65
CA PRO A 325 -27.48 -2.00 7.17
C PRO A 325 -28.15 -3.07 8.04
N THR A 326 -27.60 -4.27 8.06
CA THR A 326 -28.13 -5.40 8.82
C THR A 326 -27.57 -5.42 10.26
N VAL A 327 -27.91 -6.45 11.01
CA VAL A 327 -27.42 -6.63 12.36
C VAL A 327 -25.88 -6.80 12.43
N GLN A 328 -25.24 -7.24 11.35
CA GLN A 328 -23.79 -7.40 11.30
C GLN A 328 -23.06 -6.06 11.47
N GLY A 329 -23.54 -4.98 10.84
CA GLY A 329 -22.99 -3.65 11.08
C GLY A 329 -23.15 -3.20 12.55
N LYS A 330 -24.25 -3.61 13.20
CA LYS A 330 -24.47 -3.34 14.64
C LYS A 330 -23.53 -4.15 15.54
N LEU A 331 -23.20 -5.38 15.17
CA LEU A 331 -22.19 -6.20 15.86
C LEU A 331 -20.82 -5.54 15.76
N PHE A 332 -20.39 -5.16 14.56
CA PHE A 332 -19.10 -4.49 14.36
C PHE A 332 -19.03 -3.12 15.04
N ALA A 333 -20.13 -2.42 15.22
CA ALA A 333 -20.16 -1.18 15.99
C ALA A 333 -19.80 -1.37 17.48
N GLN A 334 -19.92 -2.62 18.03
CA GLN A 334 -19.62 -2.89 19.42
C GLN A 334 -18.13 -3.14 19.67
N PRO A 335 -17.42 -2.30 20.47
CA PRO A 335 -16.01 -2.50 20.76
C PRO A 335 -15.70 -3.88 21.36
N TYR A 336 -16.53 -4.37 22.30
CA TYR A 336 -16.32 -5.68 22.92
C TYR A 336 -16.35 -6.83 21.90
N PHE A 337 -17.17 -6.73 20.84
CA PHE A 337 -17.27 -7.75 19.81
C PHE A 337 -15.99 -7.78 18.94
N ARG A 338 -15.50 -6.62 18.53
CA ARG A 338 -14.22 -6.50 17.79
C ARG A 338 -13.03 -6.97 18.63
N GLN A 339 -13.02 -6.61 19.94
CA GLN A 339 -11.98 -7.05 20.87
C GLN A 339 -12.02 -8.57 21.10
N ALA A 340 -13.22 -9.18 21.17
CA ALA A 340 -13.38 -10.63 21.25
C ALA A 340 -12.84 -11.29 19.98
N LEU A 341 -13.16 -10.74 18.81
CA LEU A 341 -12.69 -11.26 17.53
C LEU A 341 -11.15 -11.13 17.39
N GLN A 342 -10.55 -9.98 17.77
CA GLN A 342 -9.09 -9.82 17.77
C GLN A 342 -8.41 -10.79 18.73
N SER A 343 -9.00 -11.02 19.92
CA SER A 343 -8.47 -11.99 20.90
C SER A 343 -8.65 -13.46 20.46
N SER A 344 -9.39 -13.71 19.39
CA SER A 344 -9.56 -15.03 18.78
C SER A 344 -8.57 -15.30 17.64
N LEU A 345 -7.73 -14.35 17.26
CA LEU A 345 -6.71 -14.54 16.22
C LEU A 345 -5.36 -14.90 16.85
N ASP A 346 -4.94 -16.16 16.73
CA ASP A 346 -3.62 -16.63 17.18
C ASP A 346 -2.53 -16.26 16.17
N GLN A 347 -2.02 -15.03 16.29
CA GLN A 347 -0.96 -14.55 15.42
C GLN A 347 0.37 -15.30 15.65
N ASP A 348 0.65 -15.80 16.86
CA ASP A 348 1.89 -16.53 17.14
C ASP A 348 1.92 -17.87 16.42
N SER A 349 0.82 -18.62 16.44
CA SER A 349 0.69 -19.85 15.64
C SER A 349 0.70 -19.55 14.15
N ALA A 350 0.03 -18.49 13.68
CA ALA A 350 0.06 -18.10 12.29
C ALA A 350 1.48 -17.78 11.81
N VAL A 351 2.25 -17.00 12.59
CA VAL A 351 3.65 -16.67 12.28
C VAL A 351 4.51 -17.93 12.25
N ARG A 352 4.39 -18.79 13.25
CA ARG A 352 5.22 -20.01 13.38
C ARG A 352 4.87 -21.10 12.35
N ASP A 353 3.58 -21.43 12.23
CA ASP A 353 3.12 -22.65 11.58
C ASP A 353 2.61 -22.41 10.15
N VAL A 354 2.11 -21.20 9.86
CA VAL A 354 1.62 -20.84 8.53
C VAL A 354 2.67 -20.07 7.74
N TYR A 355 3.26 -19.04 8.37
CA TYR A 355 4.26 -18.20 7.72
C TYR A 355 5.70 -18.64 7.99
N LEU A 356 5.91 -19.79 8.64
CA LEU A 356 7.23 -20.39 8.88
C LEU A 356 8.27 -19.42 9.46
N GLY A 357 7.84 -18.50 10.33
CA GLY A 357 8.72 -17.49 10.93
C GLY A 357 9.07 -16.30 10.02
N TYR A 358 8.53 -16.21 8.80
CA TYR A 358 8.76 -15.09 7.89
C TYR A 358 7.91 -13.85 8.20
N ALA A 359 6.92 -13.94 9.08
CA ALA A 359 6.01 -12.85 9.42
C ALA A 359 6.32 -12.23 10.79
N TYR A 360 5.81 -11.02 11.00
CA TYR A 360 5.80 -10.32 12.29
C TYR A 360 4.38 -10.23 12.85
N ARG A 361 4.23 -10.26 14.18
CA ARG A 361 2.95 -9.90 14.81
C ARG A 361 2.63 -8.43 14.56
N GLN A 362 1.35 -8.14 14.38
CA GLN A 362 0.82 -6.80 14.20
C GLN A 362 -0.48 -6.66 14.99
N ASN A 363 -0.49 -5.84 16.04
CA ASN A 363 -1.65 -5.69 16.92
C ASN A 363 -2.09 -4.22 17.07
N GLY A 364 -1.68 -3.37 16.16
CA GLY A 364 -2.00 -1.95 16.17
C GLY A 364 -1.77 -1.30 14.81
N PRO A 365 -2.05 -0.01 14.70
CA PRO A 365 -2.04 0.71 13.43
C PRO A 365 -0.64 1.09 12.94
N VAL A 366 0.41 0.88 13.74
CA VAL A 366 1.80 1.21 13.38
C VAL A 366 2.58 -0.06 13.11
N PRO A 367 3.21 -0.21 11.93
CA PRO A 367 4.03 -1.36 11.62
C PRO A 367 5.22 -1.48 12.59
N VAL A 368 5.49 -2.71 13.05
CA VAL A 368 6.60 -2.98 13.97
C VAL A 368 7.92 -3.24 13.27
N PHE A 369 7.90 -3.44 11.96
CA PHE A 369 9.09 -3.69 11.14
C PHE A 369 9.00 -2.97 9.77
N PRO A 370 10.12 -2.37 9.28
CA PRO A 370 11.36 -2.15 10.01
C PRO A 370 11.14 -1.33 11.28
N GLU A 371 12.01 -1.50 12.28
CA GLU A 371 11.88 -0.76 13.53
C GLU A 371 12.04 0.74 13.27
N THR A 372 11.07 1.51 13.76
CA THR A 372 11.05 2.97 13.66
C THR A 372 10.75 3.60 15.02
N GLU A 373 11.01 4.88 15.16
CA GLU A 373 10.64 5.66 16.34
C GLU A 373 9.11 5.85 16.48
N PHE A 374 8.34 5.53 15.42
CA PHE A 374 6.88 5.65 15.43
C PHE A 374 6.17 4.61 16.32
N VAL A 375 6.84 3.49 16.64
CA VAL A 375 6.26 2.45 17.49
C VAL A 375 6.21 2.91 18.94
N SER A 376 5.03 2.87 19.59
CA SER A 376 4.90 3.27 20.99
C SER A 376 5.75 2.38 21.92
N PRO A 377 6.23 2.91 23.05
CA PRO A 377 6.94 2.12 24.06
C PRO A 377 6.16 0.88 24.49
N ARG A 378 4.85 1.00 24.69
CA ARG A 378 3.97 -0.10 25.04
C ARG A 378 3.98 -1.24 24.02
N GLN A 379 3.90 -0.89 22.72
CA GLN A 379 3.94 -1.90 21.65
C GLN A 379 5.35 -2.47 21.46
N ARG A 380 6.38 -1.66 21.60
CA ARG A 380 7.79 -2.10 21.52
C ARG A 380 8.15 -3.10 22.60
N GLU A 381 7.62 -2.93 23.80
CA GLU A 381 7.75 -3.87 24.91
C GLU A 381 6.88 -5.14 24.78
N GLY A 382 6.08 -5.24 23.74
CA GLY A 382 5.17 -6.38 23.49
C GLY A 382 3.93 -6.40 24.39
N ALA A 383 3.59 -5.28 25.04
CA ALA A 383 2.43 -5.15 25.91
C ALA A 383 1.14 -4.94 25.07
N TRP A 384 0.75 -5.96 24.32
CA TRP A 384 -0.42 -5.90 23.46
C TRP A 384 -1.72 -5.87 24.28
N PRO A 385 -2.69 -4.98 23.93
CA PRO A 385 -3.92 -4.86 24.70
C PRO A 385 -4.84 -6.09 24.55
N LEU A 386 -4.75 -6.78 23.43
CA LEU A 386 -5.64 -7.88 23.04
C LEU A 386 -4.83 -9.11 22.59
N PRO A 387 -4.11 -9.79 23.50
CA PRO A 387 -3.43 -11.03 23.16
C PRO A 387 -4.45 -12.12 22.79
N PHE A 388 -3.97 -13.17 22.10
CA PHE A 388 -4.76 -14.36 21.84
C PHE A 388 -5.24 -14.98 23.16
N ASP A 389 -6.54 -14.97 23.40
CA ASP A 389 -7.22 -15.54 24.56
C ASP A 389 -8.70 -15.79 24.22
N PRO A 390 -9.05 -16.94 23.63
CA PRO A 390 -10.45 -17.27 23.32
C PRO A 390 -11.36 -17.31 24.56
N GLU A 391 -10.84 -17.62 25.74
CA GLU A 391 -11.61 -17.58 26.99
C GLU A 391 -11.94 -16.14 27.40
N ARG A 392 -11.01 -15.20 27.19
CA ARG A 392 -11.29 -13.76 27.33
C ARG A 392 -12.35 -13.31 26.33
N ALA A 393 -12.23 -13.72 25.08
CA ALA A 393 -13.21 -13.41 24.03
C ALA A 393 -14.61 -13.89 24.43
N LYS A 394 -14.71 -15.12 24.96
CA LYS A 394 -15.96 -15.68 25.49
C LYS A 394 -16.52 -14.83 26.63
N ARG A 395 -15.69 -14.51 27.61
CA ARG A 395 -16.09 -13.65 28.74
C ARG A 395 -16.58 -12.27 28.30
N LEU A 396 -15.99 -11.69 27.26
CA LEU A 396 -16.44 -10.41 26.68
C LEU A 396 -17.87 -10.51 26.13
N LEU A 397 -18.20 -11.60 25.45
CA LEU A 397 -19.56 -11.83 24.96
C LEU A 397 -20.51 -12.04 26.13
N GLU A 398 -20.21 -12.92 27.09
CA GLU A 398 -21.04 -13.19 28.28
C GLU A 398 -21.31 -11.91 29.09
N ALA A 399 -20.27 -11.07 29.28
CA ALA A 399 -20.42 -9.81 30.01
C ALA A 399 -21.30 -8.78 29.26
N ASN A 400 -21.57 -8.99 27.99
CA ASN A 400 -22.39 -8.13 27.15
C ASN A 400 -23.67 -8.82 26.64
N GLY A 401 -24.21 -9.74 27.42
CA GLY A 401 -25.57 -10.27 27.22
C GLY A 401 -25.72 -11.36 26.19
N TRP A 402 -24.64 -12.13 25.97
CA TRP A 402 -24.65 -13.28 25.07
C TRP A 402 -24.66 -14.59 25.85
N ASP A 403 -25.46 -15.54 25.42
CA ASP A 403 -25.37 -16.94 25.82
C ASP A 403 -24.37 -17.66 24.90
N THR A 404 -23.23 -18.03 25.48
CA THR A 404 -22.12 -18.69 24.79
C THR A 404 -22.15 -20.22 24.96
N SER A 405 -23.24 -20.78 25.41
CA SER A 405 -23.41 -22.24 25.54
C SER A 405 -23.50 -22.96 24.17
N THR A 406 -23.73 -22.20 23.12
CA THR A 406 -23.76 -22.66 21.72
C THR A 406 -22.83 -21.82 20.83
N THR A 407 -22.46 -22.37 19.67
CA THR A 407 -21.80 -21.62 18.59
C THR A 407 -22.69 -21.72 17.34
N PRO A 408 -23.19 -20.58 16.83
CA PRO A 408 -23.00 -19.21 17.32
C PRO A 408 -23.66 -18.95 18.69
N ALA A 409 -23.05 -18.04 19.47
CA ALA A 409 -23.65 -17.51 20.68
C ALA A 409 -24.92 -16.71 20.34
N VAL A 410 -25.86 -16.67 21.28
CA VAL A 410 -27.17 -16.02 21.09
C VAL A 410 -27.31 -14.81 22.00
N CYS A 411 -27.75 -13.67 21.47
CA CYS A 411 -28.09 -12.51 22.27
C CYS A 411 -29.31 -12.81 23.16
N VAL A 412 -29.11 -12.79 24.48
CA VAL A 412 -30.19 -13.00 25.48
C VAL A 412 -30.51 -11.74 26.25
N ASN A 413 -29.65 -10.72 26.22
CA ASN A 413 -29.87 -9.44 26.90
C ASN A 413 -29.65 -8.26 25.94
N PRO A 414 -30.65 -7.91 25.10
CA PRO A 414 -30.56 -6.78 24.17
C PRO A 414 -30.60 -5.44 24.90
N GLY A 415 -30.11 -4.36 24.25
CA GLY A 415 -30.15 -2.98 24.74
C GLY A 415 -28.77 -2.35 24.88
N THR A 416 -28.71 -1.12 25.41
CA THR A 416 -27.50 -0.27 25.48
C THR A 416 -26.95 -0.04 26.88
N GLY A 417 -27.55 -0.68 27.91
CA GLY A 417 -27.09 -0.59 29.28
C GLY A 417 -25.92 -1.53 29.59
N PRO A 418 -25.37 -1.45 30.80
CA PRO A 418 -24.33 -2.37 31.25
C PRO A 418 -24.76 -3.85 31.13
N GLY A 419 -23.93 -4.69 30.54
CA GLY A 419 -24.21 -6.10 30.33
C GLY A 419 -25.24 -6.40 29.23
N GLN A 420 -25.51 -5.42 28.33
CA GLN A 420 -26.41 -5.58 27.20
C GLN A 420 -25.62 -5.56 25.86
N ALA A 421 -26.22 -6.19 24.84
CA ALA A 421 -25.53 -6.50 23.61
C ALA A 421 -25.22 -5.29 22.71
N GLY A 422 -25.88 -4.16 22.91
CA GLY A 422 -25.67 -2.94 22.14
C GLY A 422 -26.90 -2.53 21.33
N GLU A 423 -26.83 -1.31 20.78
CA GLU A 423 -27.91 -0.73 20.00
C GLU A 423 -28.17 -1.53 18.73
N GLY A 424 -29.44 -1.81 18.44
CA GLY A 424 -29.88 -2.48 17.21
C GLY A 424 -29.58 -3.99 17.17
N ILE A 425 -29.20 -4.60 18.30
CA ILE A 425 -28.98 -6.05 18.41
C ILE A 425 -30.17 -6.66 19.18
N PRO A 426 -31.16 -7.27 18.53
CA PRO A 426 -32.31 -7.86 19.17
C PRO A 426 -31.98 -9.19 19.87
N ALA A 427 -32.83 -9.60 20.84
CA ALA A 427 -32.75 -10.94 21.39
C ALA A 427 -32.92 -12.02 20.32
N GLY A 428 -32.16 -13.11 20.45
CA GLY A 428 -32.12 -14.18 19.46
C GLY A 428 -31.16 -13.94 18.30
N THR A 429 -30.48 -12.77 18.23
CA THR A 429 -29.39 -12.53 17.25
C THR A 429 -28.26 -13.51 17.49
N TRP A 430 -27.70 -14.04 16.42
CA TRP A 430 -26.51 -14.89 16.44
C TRP A 430 -25.23 -14.05 16.33
N ALA A 431 -24.21 -14.41 17.09
CA ALA A 431 -22.86 -13.89 16.96
C ALA A 431 -22.18 -14.53 15.72
N SER A 432 -22.63 -14.13 14.53
CA SER A 432 -22.23 -14.74 13.27
C SER A 432 -22.06 -13.70 12.17
N PHE A 433 -21.03 -13.87 11.31
CA PHE A 433 -20.83 -13.03 10.14
C PHE A 433 -20.12 -13.78 9.03
N LEU A 434 -20.22 -13.24 7.79
CA LEU A 434 -19.53 -13.73 6.60
C LEU A 434 -18.20 -12.97 6.42
N LEU A 435 -17.09 -13.72 6.35
CA LEU A 435 -15.77 -13.22 5.97
C LEU A 435 -15.44 -13.71 4.56
N ARG A 436 -15.42 -12.78 3.62
CA ARG A 436 -14.97 -13.02 2.24
C ARG A 436 -13.48 -12.71 2.14
N TYR A 437 -12.72 -13.56 1.47
CA TYR A 437 -11.29 -13.34 1.30
C TYR A 437 -10.82 -13.82 -0.08
N VAL A 438 -9.70 -13.24 -0.54
CA VAL A 438 -9.16 -13.53 -1.86
C VAL A 438 -8.70 -14.97 -1.98
N GLU A 439 -9.12 -15.64 -3.06
CA GLU A 439 -8.75 -17.02 -3.36
C GLU A 439 -7.30 -17.17 -3.84
N GLY A 440 -6.84 -18.42 -3.90
CA GLY A 440 -5.53 -18.77 -4.45
C GLY A 440 -4.35 -18.39 -3.54
N ARG A 441 -4.60 -18.22 -2.24
CA ARG A 441 -3.59 -17.88 -1.22
C ARG A 441 -3.62 -18.90 -0.08
N PRO A 442 -2.96 -20.07 -0.22
CA PRO A 442 -3.07 -21.15 0.78
C PRO A 442 -2.69 -20.76 2.20
N ALA A 443 -1.71 -19.86 2.37
CA ALA A 443 -1.33 -19.36 3.69
C ALA A 443 -2.47 -18.51 4.30
N LEU A 444 -3.09 -17.64 3.50
CA LEU A 444 -4.23 -16.84 3.96
C LEU A 444 -5.41 -17.73 4.33
N THR A 445 -5.76 -18.72 3.49
CA THR A 445 -6.85 -19.66 3.77
C THR A 445 -6.64 -20.35 5.13
N ARG A 446 -5.41 -20.84 5.40
CA ARG A 446 -5.10 -21.44 6.71
C ARG A 446 -5.28 -20.49 7.88
N VAL A 447 -4.89 -19.21 7.74
CA VAL A 447 -5.10 -18.21 8.79
C VAL A 447 -6.58 -17.91 8.99
N MET A 448 -7.37 -17.83 7.91
CA MET A 448 -8.83 -17.63 8.01
C MET A 448 -9.53 -18.83 8.67
N GLU A 449 -9.14 -20.05 8.32
CA GLU A 449 -9.66 -21.26 8.95
C GLU A 449 -9.30 -21.35 10.44
N GLN A 450 -8.06 -20.99 10.80
CA GLN A 450 -7.63 -20.90 12.21
C GLN A 450 -8.45 -19.86 12.97
N LEU A 451 -8.64 -18.66 12.40
CA LEU A 451 -9.50 -17.63 13.02
C LEU A 451 -10.93 -18.14 13.23
N ARG A 452 -11.53 -18.80 12.21
CA ARG A 452 -12.86 -19.42 12.34
C ARG A 452 -12.93 -20.39 13.50
N ASP A 453 -11.97 -21.31 13.59
CA ASP A 453 -11.97 -22.37 14.58
C ASP A 453 -11.70 -21.83 16.01
N ASP A 454 -10.88 -20.81 16.14
CA ASP A 454 -10.57 -20.16 17.41
C ASP A 454 -11.71 -19.23 17.86
N ALA A 455 -12.33 -18.48 16.95
CA ALA A 455 -13.49 -17.66 17.23
C ALA A 455 -14.70 -18.50 17.67
N ALA A 456 -14.85 -19.70 17.10
CA ALA A 456 -15.90 -20.64 17.52
C ALA A 456 -15.79 -21.06 18.99
N LYS A 457 -14.58 -21.11 19.57
CA LYS A 457 -14.36 -21.39 21.01
C LYS A 457 -14.94 -20.30 21.91
N ALA A 458 -14.98 -19.08 21.41
CA ALA A 458 -15.61 -17.93 22.08
C ALA A 458 -17.12 -17.82 21.80
N GLY A 459 -17.68 -18.64 20.92
CA GLY A 459 -19.06 -18.56 20.48
C GLY A 459 -19.30 -17.66 19.26
N ILE A 460 -18.26 -17.24 18.55
CA ILE A 460 -18.39 -16.45 17.32
C ILE A 460 -18.30 -17.38 16.10
N GLU A 461 -19.35 -17.39 15.29
CA GLU A 461 -19.34 -18.12 14.01
C GLU A 461 -18.79 -17.21 12.90
N VAL A 462 -17.64 -17.57 12.34
CA VAL A 462 -17.09 -16.94 11.16
C VAL A 462 -17.35 -17.84 9.96
N ARG A 463 -18.26 -17.43 9.09
CA ARG A 463 -18.55 -18.12 7.83
C ARG A 463 -17.53 -17.65 6.79
N LEU A 464 -16.77 -18.56 6.19
CA LEU A 464 -15.72 -18.25 5.25
C LEU A 464 -16.18 -18.42 3.81
N GLN A 465 -15.77 -17.49 2.93
CA GLN A 465 -15.97 -17.59 1.49
C GLN A 465 -14.75 -17.08 0.74
N GLU A 466 -14.08 -17.96 0.00
CA GLU A 466 -13.08 -17.55 -0.99
C GLU A 466 -13.74 -16.96 -2.23
N VAL A 467 -13.19 -15.86 -2.74
CA VAL A 467 -13.68 -15.17 -3.93
C VAL A 467 -12.53 -14.58 -4.74
N TYR A 468 -12.74 -14.39 -6.04
CA TYR A 468 -11.78 -13.68 -6.88
C TYR A 468 -11.51 -12.28 -6.36
N GLY A 469 -10.26 -11.82 -6.43
CA GLY A 469 -9.90 -10.48 -5.98
C GLY A 469 -10.67 -9.36 -6.69
N SER A 470 -11.03 -9.55 -7.96
CA SER A 470 -11.91 -8.64 -8.71
C SER A 470 -13.32 -8.53 -8.12
N VAL A 471 -13.83 -9.61 -7.51
CA VAL A 471 -15.13 -9.62 -6.83
C VAL A 471 -15.05 -8.83 -5.53
N LEU A 472 -13.99 -9.02 -4.72
CA LEU A 472 -13.78 -8.23 -3.50
C LEU A 472 -13.74 -6.73 -3.78
N VAL A 473 -13.01 -6.32 -4.84
CA VAL A 473 -12.92 -4.90 -5.23
C VAL A 473 -14.24 -4.36 -5.78
N ALA A 474 -15.01 -5.19 -6.49
CA ALA A 474 -16.27 -4.77 -7.09
C ALA A 474 -17.46 -4.73 -6.10
N GLU A 475 -17.50 -5.66 -5.15
CA GLU A 475 -18.65 -5.88 -4.28
C GLU A 475 -18.43 -5.52 -2.82
N ASP A 476 -17.17 -5.59 -2.34
CA ASP A 476 -16.87 -5.42 -0.91
C ASP A 476 -16.18 -4.07 -0.63
N ALA A 477 -14.90 -3.96 -0.88
CA ALA A 477 -14.13 -2.75 -0.52
C ALA A 477 -13.17 -2.33 -1.66
N PRO A 478 -13.16 -1.04 -2.08
CA PRO A 478 -13.97 0.05 -1.54
C PRO A 478 -15.40 0.06 -2.13
N CYS A 479 -16.40 -0.04 -1.28
CA CYS A 479 -17.78 0.16 -1.65
C CYS A 479 -18.27 1.52 -1.14
N VAL A 480 -18.80 2.36 -2.04
CA VAL A 480 -19.38 3.64 -1.64
C VAL A 480 -20.90 3.47 -1.53
N PRO A 481 -21.49 3.57 -0.32
CA PRO A 481 -22.93 3.41 -0.15
C PRO A 481 -23.70 4.48 -0.94
N GLY A 482 -24.66 4.04 -1.76
CA GLY A 482 -25.61 4.91 -2.43
C GLY A 482 -26.97 4.91 -1.72
N PRO A 483 -27.86 5.87 -2.01
CA PRO A 483 -29.19 5.94 -1.39
C PRO A 483 -30.07 4.71 -1.67
N GLN A 484 -29.77 3.95 -2.73
CA GLN A 484 -30.56 2.79 -3.17
C GLN A 484 -29.75 1.49 -3.22
N GLU A 485 -28.42 1.56 -3.04
CA GLU A 485 -27.52 0.42 -3.12
C GLU A 485 -26.57 0.45 -1.89
N PRO A 486 -27.01 -0.08 -0.74
CA PRO A 486 -26.16 -0.18 0.44
C PRO A 486 -25.05 -1.23 0.23
N CYS A 487 -23.89 -1.00 0.80
CA CYS A 487 -22.81 -1.98 0.83
C CYS A 487 -23.16 -3.13 1.78
N LEU A 488 -23.48 -4.30 1.23
CA LEU A 488 -23.99 -5.46 1.98
C LEU A 488 -22.89 -6.42 2.48
N TRP A 489 -21.65 -6.25 2.06
CA TRP A 489 -20.55 -7.07 2.58
C TRP A 489 -20.43 -6.92 4.11
N GLU A 490 -19.94 -7.95 4.79
CA GLU A 490 -19.84 -7.97 6.25
C GLU A 490 -18.39 -7.77 6.69
N ALA A 491 -17.50 -8.70 6.34
CA ALA A 491 -16.05 -8.59 6.56
C ALA A 491 -15.31 -9.06 5.31
N CYS A 492 -14.16 -8.45 5.01
CA CYS A 492 -13.36 -8.87 3.86
C CYS A 492 -11.84 -8.76 4.10
N ASN A 493 -11.09 -9.61 3.37
CA ASN A 493 -9.63 -9.57 3.34
C ASN A 493 -9.12 -9.86 1.92
N TRP A 494 -8.42 -8.90 1.33
CA TRP A 494 -7.81 -9.04 -0.02
C TRP A 494 -6.34 -9.46 0.02
N ASN A 495 -5.82 -9.95 1.14
CA ASN A 495 -4.42 -10.30 1.39
C ASN A 495 -3.46 -9.09 1.30
N GLY A 496 -3.99 -7.89 1.27
CA GLY A 496 -3.26 -6.63 1.23
C GLY A 496 -3.14 -5.97 2.59
N GLY A 497 -2.67 -4.75 2.55
CA GLY A 497 -2.54 -3.87 3.70
C GLY A 497 -2.33 -2.45 3.22
N TRP A 498 -2.12 -1.54 4.15
CA TRP A 498 -1.82 -0.15 3.84
C TRP A 498 -0.36 0.17 4.20
N VAL A 499 0.36 0.74 3.24
CA VAL A 499 1.73 1.23 3.42
C VAL A 499 1.67 2.69 3.81
N PHE A 500 2.43 3.08 4.84
CA PHE A 500 2.52 4.47 5.29
C PHE A 500 3.94 4.96 5.18
N HIS A 501 4.12 6.27 4.99
CA HIS A 501 5.38 6.91 5.28
C HIS A 501 5.44 7.30 6.77
N GLN A 502 4.47 8.06 7.27
CA GLN A 502 4.26 8.26 8.71
C GLN A 502 2.88 7.70 9.11
N PRO A 503 2.81 6.77 10.07
CA PRO A 503 1.59 5.99 10.36
C PRO A 503 0.63 6.72 11.30
N THR A 504 0.14 7.88 10.91
CA THR A 504 -0.76 8.76 11.66
C THR A 504 -2.24 8.40 11.54
N GLY A 505 -2.60 7.53 10.60
CA GLY A 505 -3.93 6.89 10.50
C GLY A 505 -5.02 7.69 9.80
N GLU A 506 -4.73 8.92 9.33
CA GLU A 506 -5.73 9.79 8.69
C GLU A 506 -6.40 9.15 7.48
N ILE A 507 -5.66 8.38 6.70
CA ILE A 507 -6.18 7.74 5.50
C ILE A 507 -7.04 6.49 5.79
N LEU A 508 -6.77 5.78 6.91
CA LEU A 508 -7.43 4.51 7.23
C LEU A 508 -8.54 4.64 8.26
N PHE A 509 -8.42 5.57 9.21
CA PHE A 509 -9.28 5.56 10.39
C PHE A 509 -10.00 6.88 10.63
N SER A 510 -9.65 7.97 9.91
CA SER A 510 -10.46 9.20 9.99
C SER A 510 -11.82 8.97 9.37
N THR A 511 -12.83 9.57 9.99
CA THR A 511 -14.20 9.55 9.49
C THR A 511 -14.27 10.09 8.05
N GLY A 512 -14.75 9.27 7.12
CA GLY A 512 -14.91 9.64 5.71
C GLY A 512 -13.66 9.58 4.85
N ALA A 513 -12.52 9.13 5.40
CA ALA A 513 -11.29 8.97 4.61
C ALA A 513 -11.42 7.89 3.53
N GLY A 514 -10.75 8.10 2.40
CA GLY A 514 -10.84 7.22 1.22
C GLY A 514 -10.35 5.79 1.42
N GLY A 515 -9.36 5.59 2.31
CA GLY A 515 -8.87 4.26 2.69
C GLY A 515 -9.65 3.60 3.83
N ASN A 516 -10.60 4.33 4.45
CA ASN A 516 -11.48 3.81 5.49
C ASN A 516 -12.64 3.01 4.88
N PHE A 517 -12.32 1.90 4.25
CA PHE A 517 -13.29 1.09 3.49
C PHE A 517 -14.44 0.53 4.33
N GLY A 518 -14.19 0.30 5.62
CA GLY A 518 -15.20 -0.14 6.57
C GLY A 518 -16.14 0.95 7.06
N HIS A 519 -15.85 2.21 6.76
CA HIS A 519 -16.59 3.39 7.27
C HIS A 519 -16.60 3.48 8.81
N TYR A 520 -15.48 3.11 9.44
CA TYR A 520 -15.31 3.37 10.87
C TYR A 520 -15.44 4.87 11.17
N SER A 521 -16.13 5.22 12.24
CA SER A 521 -16.30 6.60 12.67
C SER A 521 -16.30 6.67 14.19
N ASP A 522 -15.31 7.40 14.73
CA ASP A 522 -15.13 7.59 16.17
C ASP A 522 -14.53 8.97 16.43
N PRO A 523 -15.28 9.90 17.06
CA PRO A 523 -14.80 11.24 17.31
C PRO A 523 -13.51 11.33 18.12
N ARG A 524 -13.25 10.34 19.00
CA ARG A 524 -12.00 10.32 19.77
C ARG A 524 -10.83 9.87 18.93
N ALA A 525 -11.04 8.91 18.01
CA ALA A 525 -10.04 8.53 17.03
C ALA A 525 -9.68 9.72 16.13
N ASP A 526 -10.70 10.44 15.61
CA ASP A 526 -10.50 11.63 14.78
C ASP A 526 -9.71 12.72 15.54
N GLU A 527 -10.02 12.98 16.81
CA GLU A 527 -9.27 13.91 17.66
C GLU A 527 -7.80 13.50 17.84
N LEU A 528 -7.53 12.23 18.09
CA LEU A 528 -6.18 11.73 18.29
C LEU A 528 -5.37 11.72 17.00
N ILE A 529 -5.99 11.42 15.87
CA ILE A 529 -5.38 11.53 14.54
C ILE A 529 -5.02 12.99 14.27
N GLU A 530 -5.98 13.90 14.46
CA GLU A 530 -5.76 15.34 14.27
C GLU A 530 -4.61 15.86 15.15
N LYS A 531 -4.55 15.41 16.41
CA LYS A 531 -3.45 15.76 17.31
C LYS A 531 -2.10 15.22 16.79
N SER A 532 -2.07 13.99 16.25
CA SER A 532 -0.82 13.38 15.74
C SER A 532 -0.29 14.04 14.48
N VAL A 533 -1.15 14.67 13.67
CA VAL A 533 -0.75 15.35 12.44
C VAL A 533 -0.43 16.84 12.65
N THR A 534 -0.77 17.42 13.82
CA THR A 534 -0.55 18.83 14.13
C THR A 534 0.61 19.10 15.10
N THR A 535 1.34 18.07 15.52
CA THR A 535 2.51 18.21 16.40
C THR A 535 3.59 17.19 16.05
N ASP A 536 4.85 17.56 16.24
CA ASP A 536 6.00 16.66 16.15
C ASP A 536 6.29 15.92 17.49
N ASP A 537 5.46 16.12 18.53
CA ASP A 537 5.58 15.36 19.78
C ASP A 537 5.19 13.90 19.55
N PRO A 538 6.11 12.93 19.66
CA PRO A 538 5.82 11.52 19.44
C PRO A 538 4.76 10.95 20.38
N ALA A 539 4.54 11.59 21.56
CA ALA A 539 3.49 11.17 22.50
C ALA A 539 2.09 11.23 21.89
N ALA A 540 1.85 12.18 20.97
CA ALA A 540 0.56 12.28 20.28
C ALA A 540 0.31 11.05 19.39
N LEU A 541 1.32 10.62 18.64
CA LEU A 541 1.24 9.41 17.81
C LEU A 541 1.10 8.15 18.67
N TYR A 542 1.78 8.08 19.82
CA TYR A 542 1.68 6.93 20.73
C TYR A 542 0.29 6.81 21.36
N GLU A 543 -0.32 7.94 21.76
CA GLU A 543 -1.68 7.97 22.29
C GLU A 543 -2.70 7.48 21.25
N TYR A 544 -2.57 7.95 19.99
CA TYR A 544 -3.38 7.49 18.87
C TYR A 544 -3.26 5.96 18.67
N GLN A 545 -2.03 5.44 18.56
CA GLN A 545 -1.87 4.03 18.24
C GLN A 545 -2.32 3.10 19.38
N ASP A 546 -2.13 3.49 20.65
CA ASP A 546 -2.60 2.71 21.79
C ASP A 546 -4.13 2.70 21.84
N TYR A 547 -4.78 3.83 21.55
CA TYR A 547 -6.24 3.91 21.46
C TYR A 547 -6.79 3.04 20.32
N ILE A 548 -6.26 3.16 19.12
CA ILE A 548 -6.72 2.36 17.96
C ILE A 548 -6.49 0.86 18.17
N ALA A 549 -5.38 0.47 18.79
CA ALA A 549 -5.11 -0.93 19.13
C ALA A 549 -6.16 -1.50 20.10
N GLU A 550 -6.77 -0.67 20.97
CA GLU A 550 -7.85 -1.06 21.86
C GLU A 550 -9.23 -1.02 21.20
N GLN A 551 -9.47 -0.07 20.28
CA GLN A 551 -10.76 0.06 19.57
C GLN A 551 -10.94 -0.97 18.46
N VAL A 552 -9.85 -1.48 17.88
CA VAL A 552 -9.89 -2.53 16.84
C VAL A 552 -10.85 -2.16 15.69
N PRO A 553 -10.64 -1.03 14.99
CA PRO A 553 -11.50 -0.67 13.85
C PRO A 553 -11.39 -1.66 12.69
N VAL A 554 -10.31 -2.42 12.68
CA VAL A 554 -10.03 -3.55 11.78
C VAL A 554 -9.43 -4.69 12.62
N ILE A 555 -9.50 -5.93 12.15
CA ILE A 555 -8.79 -7.03 12.81
C ILE A 555 -7.37 -7.05 12.29
N PHE A 556 -6.42 -6.67 13.13
CA PHE A 556 -5.00 -6.64 12.80
C PHE A 556 -4.47 -8.05 12.59
N MET A 557 -3.76 -8.24 11.47
CA MET A 557 -3.21 -9.53 11.05
C MET A 557 -1.68 -9.53 11.08
N PRO A 558 -1.04 -10.71 11.12
CA PRO A 558 0.42 -10.79 10.96
C PRO A 558 0.89 -10.06 9.70
N ASN A 559 1.96 -9.27 9.82
CA ASN A 559 2.62 -8.65 8.68
C ASN A 559 3.66 -9.62 8.12
N PHE A 560 3.38 -10.20 6.97
CA PHE A 560 4.24 -11.15 6.27
C PHE A 560 4.95 -10.46 5.09
N PRO A 561 6.08 -10.99 4.60
CA PRO A 561 6.77 -10.42 3.45
C PRO A 561 5.84 -10.26 2.26
N ILE A 562 5.91 -9.12 1.59
CA ILE A 562 5.27 -8.93 0.29
C ILE A 562 5.83 -9.98 -0.67
N ARG A 563 7.16 -10.22 -0.57
CA ARG A 563 7.90 -11.18 -1.39
C ARG A 563 9.08 -11.78 -0.63
N LEU A 564 9.37 -13.03 -0.93
CA LEU A 564 10.67 -13.65 -0.69
C LEU A 564 11.40 -13.61 -2.04
N PHE A 565 12.05 -12.49 -2.35
CA PHE A 565 12.76 -12.38 -3.62
C PHE A 565 13.84 -13.45 -3.76
N GLU A 566 13.90 -14.04 -4.94
CA GLU A 566 14.98 -14.90 -5.39
C GLU A 566 15.75 -14.17 -6.48
N VAL A 567 16.99 -13.87 -6.21
CA VAL A 567 17.84 -13.07 -7.08
C VAL A 567 19.03 -13.90 -7.50
N SER A 568 19.28 -14.00 -8.81
CA SER A 568 20.45 -14.68 -9.37
C SER A 568 21.74 -14.24 -8.69
N ASP A 569 22.60 -15.17 -8.29
CA ASP A 569 23.91 -14.88 -7.70
C ASP A 569 24.84 -14.10 -8.65
N ARG A 570 24.49 -14.03 -9.95
CA ARG A 570 25.22 -13.25 -10.96
C ARG A 570 24.75 -11.80 -11.06
N LEU A 571 23.58 -11.50 -10.48
CA LEU A 571 23.01 -10.14 -10.48
C LEU A 571 23.41 -9.42 -9.19
N HIS A 572 24.02 -8.27 -9.31
CA HIS A 572 24.47 -7.43 -8.21
C HIS A 572 23.63 -6.16 -8.06
N GLY A 573 23.74 -5.48 -6.92
CA GLY A 573 23.07 -4.20 -6.66
C GLY A 573 21.58 -4.32 -6.31
N PHE A 574 21.08 -5.53 -5.97
CA PHE A 574 19.69 -5.73 -5.65
C PHE A 574 19.28 -5.18 -4.27
N GLY A 575 20.06 -5.45 -3.24
CA GLY A 575 19.77 -4.98 -1.89
C GLY A 575 20.46 -3.67 -1.51
N PRO A 576 20.04 -3.03 -0.43
CA PRO A 576 18.96 -3.41 0.49
C PRO A 576 17.56 -3.27 -0.13
N VAL A 577 16.59 -4.05 0.37
CA VAL A 577 15.20 -4.00 -0.11
C VAL A 577 14.48 -2.77 0.45
N ASN A 578 13.68 -2.12 -0.39
CA ASN A 578 12.91 -0.94 0.00
C ASN A 578 11.76 -1.34 0.94
N PRO A 579 11.62 -0.71 2.13
CA PRO A 579 10.59 -1.04 3.11
C PRO A 579 9.17 -0.63 2.67
N TYR A 580 9.05 0.18 1.65
CA TYR A 580 7.75 0.56 1.06
C TYR A 580 7.35 -0.33 -0.12
N GLY A 581 8.16 -1.33 -0.45
CA GLY A 581 7.84 -2.31 -1.49
C GLY A 581 8.30 -1.92 -2.91
N MET A 582 8.95 -0.78 -3.09
CA MET A 582 9.51 -0.38 -4.38
C MET A 582 10.68 -1.27 -4.78
N ILE A 583 10.92 -1.35 -6.08
CA ILE A 583 12.10 -1.97 -6.67
C ILE A 583 12.94 -0.90 -7.37
N SER A 584 14.25 -1.11 -7.41
CA SER A 584 15.19 -0.16 -8.01
C SER A 584 16.13 -0.85 -9.02
N PRO A 585 15.59 -1.36 -10.15
CA PRO A 585 16.39 -2.07 -11.15
C PRO A 585 17.45 -1.19 -11.83
N GLU A 586 17.41 0.12 -11.64
CA GLU A 586 18.47 1.04 -12.04
C GLU A 586 19.80 0.81 -11.29
N ASN A 587 19.75 0.16 -10.12
CA ASN A 587 20.93 -0.22 -9.34
C ASN A 587 21.50 -1.58 -9.73
N TRP A 588 20.77 -2.39 -10.51
CA TRP A 588 21.15 -3.76 -10.81
C TRP A 588 22.14 -3.84 -11.95
N TYR A 589 23.14 -4.70 -11.81
CA TYR A 589 24.20 -4.86 -12.81
C TYR A 589 24.83 -6.26 -12.77
N TYR A 590 25.37 -6.64 -13.89
CA TYR A 590 26.31 -7.76 -13.98
C TYR A 590 27.73 -7.26 -13.76
N VAL A 591 28.66 -8.15 -13.47
CA VAL A 591 30.08 -7.83 -13.34
C VAL A 591 30.87 -8.29 -14.56
N GLU A 592 32.02 -7.65 -14.77
CA GLU A 592 32.97 -8.10 -15.79
C GLU A 592 33.60 -9.45 -15.34
N ASP A 593 33.85 -10.35 -16.30
CA ASP A 593 34.42 -11.68 -16.07
C ASP A 593 35.84 -11.61 -15.47
#